data_ef0e4dae7ca66d2429b22341d3905898
#
_entry.id   ef0e4dae7ca66d2429b22341d3905898
#
_cell.length_a   1.000
_cell.length_b   1.000
_cell.length_c   1.000
_cell.angle_alpha   90.00
_cell.angle_beta   90.00
_cell.angle_gamma   90.00
#
_symmetry.space_group_name_H-M   'P 1'
#
loop_
_entity.id
_entity.type
_entity.pdbx_description
1 polymer ?
#
loop_
_entity_poly.entity_id
_entity_poly.type
_entity_poly.pdbx_seq_one_letter_code
_entity_poly.pdbx_strand_id
1 'polypeptide(L)'
;MEWRIKEAYVKYHKSKMLINIKNNNLHLMGYSEPVNKVLDFKKLKTKLHTLPDQPNAIPYRTSYYKRDWGFCLTHNQLNKIDKKKKFHVLINSKFFKGYLNYGEIFLKGRSKKEILFSTNICHPSLANNEISGPVLAMKIAKYLKIKNRN
;
A
#
# COMPACT_ATOMS: atom_id res chain seq x y z
N MET A 1 -13.92 5.54 2.64
CA MET A 1 -13.93 5.24 1.19
C MET A 1 -12.91 4.16 0.96
N GLU A 2 -13.27 3.09 0.28
CA GLU A 2 -12.36 2.02 -0.11
C GLU A 2 -11.80 2.25 -1.51
N TRP A 3 -10.66 1.64 -1.77
CA TRP A 3 -9.97 1.70 -3.06
C TRP A 3 -9.54 0.30 -3.46
N ARG A 4 -9.75 -0.02 -4.73
CA ARG A 4 -9.37 -1.31 -5.31
C ARG A 4 -8.58 -1.08 -6.58
N ILE A 5 -7.53 -1.88 -6.77
CA ILE A 5 -6.71 -1.89 -7.97
C ILE A 5 -6.84 -3.24 -8.68
N LYS A 6 -7.05 -3.21 -9.99
CA LYS A 6 -7.03 -4.40 -10.85
C LYS A 6 -5.65 -4.58 -11.48
N GLU A 7 -5.09 -3.51 -12.03
CA GLU A 7 -3.76 -3.49 -12.62
C GLU A 7 -3.22 -2.08 -12.67
N ALA A 8 -1.90 -1.93 -12.60
CA ALA A 8 -1.21 -0.69 -12.89
C ALA A 8 0.19 -0.95 -13.43
N TYR A 9 0.58 -0.15 -14.41
CA TYR A 9 1.91 -0.24 -14.99
C TYR A 9 2.34 1.05 -15.69
N VAL A 10 3.64 1.17 -15.87
CA VAL A 10 4.28 2.10 -16.82
C VAL A 10 5.10 1.27 -17.79
N LYS A 11 4.92 1.48 -19.08
CA LYS A 11 5.72 0.87 -20.13
C LYS A 11 6.11 1.90 -21.19
N TYR A 12 7.16 1.65 -21.94
CA TYR A 12 7.39 2.41 -23.15
C TYR A 12 6.20 2.21 -24.10
N HIS A 13 5.75 3.27 -24.73
CA HIS A 13 4.63 3.18 -25.66
C HIS A 13 4.93 2.14 -26.76
N LYS A 14 4.03 1.15 -26.90
CA LYS A 14 4.15 0.01 -27.83
C LYS A 14 5.34 -0.94 -27.56
N SER A 15 5.97 -0.92 -26.37
CA SER A 15 7.19 -1.67 -26.11
C SER A 15 7.30 -2.15 -24.64
N LYS A 16 8.53 -2.29 -24.17
CA LYS A 16 8.98 -2.89 -22.90
C LYS A 16 8.28 -2.32 -21.67
N MET A 17 7.87 -3.20 -20.76
CA MET A 17 7.41 -2.89 -19.40
C MET A 17 8.54 -2.33 -18.56
N LEU A 18 8.25 -1.24 -17.82
CA LEU A 18 9.21 -0.60 -16.91
C LEU A 18 8.82 -0.87 -15.46
N ILE A 19 7.55 -0.65 -15.12
CA ILE A 19 7.00 -0.75 -13.79
C ILE A 19 5.69 -1.55 -13.88
N ASN A 20 5.49 -2.51 -12.97
CA ASN A 20 4.25 -3.28 -12.89
C ASN A 20 3.98 -3.65 -11.43
N ILE A 21 2.78 -3.41 -10.94
CA ILE A 21 2.37 -3.77 -9.58
C ILE A 21 2.44 -5.27 -9.30
N LYS A 22 2.39 -6.13 -10.34
CA LYS A 22 2.57 -7.57 -10.19
C LYS A 22 3.97 -7.95 -9.71
N ASN A 23 4.98 -7.11 -9.99
CA ASN A 23 6.35 -7.35 -9.54
C ASN A 23 6.56 -6.90 -8.09
N ASN A 24 5.94 -5.78 -7.73
CA ASN A 24 5.93 -5.25 -6.37
C ASN A 24 4.76 -4.27 -6.22
N ASN A 25 3.89 -4.49 -5.24
CA ASN A 25 2.74 -3.62 -5.00
C ASN A 25 3.10 -2.20 -4.54
N LEU A 26 4.30 -1.99 -3.96
CA LEU A 26 4.82 -0.66 -3.65
C LEU A 26 5.05 0.21 -4.88
N HIS A 27 5.11 -0.38 -6.08
CA HIS A 27 5.25 0.39 -7.31
C HIS A 27 4.11 1.36 -7.60
N LEU A 28 2.95 1.20 -6.98
CA LEU A 28 1.84 2.11 -7.13
C LEU A 28 1.65 2.94 -5.86
N MET A 29 1.55 4.25 -6.02
CA MET A 29 1.10 5.12 -4.94
C MET A 29 -0.32 4.72 -4.51
N GLY A 30 -0.52 4.42 -3.25
CA GLY A 30 -1.81 4.02 -2.70
C GLY A 30 -2.88 5.09 -2.93
N TYR A 31 -4.13 4.67 -3.16
CA TYR A 31 -5.26 5.55 -3.50
C TYR A 31 -5.10 6.36 -4.80
N SER A 32 -4.25 5.91 -5.73
CA SER A 32 -4.11 6.52 -7.05
C SER A 32 -5.41 6.47 -7.84
N GLU A 33 -5.75 7.60 -8.46
CA GLU A 33 -6.88 7.70 -9.39
C GLU A 33 -6.67 6.87 -10.66
N PRO A 34 -7.76 6.45 -11.33
CA PRO A 34 -7.65 5.73 -12.59
C PRO A 34 -7.02 6.62 -13.67
N VAL A 35 -6.08 6.04 -14.41
CA VAL A 35 -5.34 6.73 -15.49
C VAL A 35 -5.14 5.76 -16.65
N ASN A 36 -5.34 6.26 -17.87
CA ASN A 36 -4.94 5.58 -19.11
C ASN A 36 -4.48 6.64 -20.10
N LYS A 37 -3.17 6.92 -20.13
CA LYS A 37 -2.61 8.02 -20.93
C LYS A 37 -1.25 7.65 -21.51
N VAL A 38 -0.92 8.29 -22.64
CA VAL A 38 0.43 8.31 -23.19
C VAL A 38 1.07 9.65 -22.86
N LEU A 39 2.21 9.63 -22.18
CA LEU A 39 2.90 10.81 -21.67
C LEU A 39 4.35 10.86 -22.18
N ASP A 40 4.90 12.08 -22.29
CA ASP A 40 6.34 12.30 -22.37
C ASP A 40 6.98 12.16 -20.97
N PHE A 41 8.32 12.06 -20.95
CA PHE A 41 9.05 11.92 -19.67
C PHE A 41 8.87 13.12 -18.75
N LYS A 42 8.79 14.34 -19.27
CA LYS A 42 8.65 15.57 -18.46
C LYS A 42 7.36 15.51 -17.62
N LYS A 43 6.25 15.09 -18.23
CA LYS A 43 4.96 14.92 -17.53
C LYS A 43 4.97 13.69 -16.62
N LEU A 44 5.52 12.57 -17.06
CA LEU A 44 5.60 11.36 -16.25
C LEU A 44 6.47 11.56 -15.01
N LYS A 45 7.61 12.26 -15.12
CA LYS A 45 8.55 12.49 -14.01
C LYS A 45 7.88 13.11 -12.77
N THR A 46 6.89 14.00 -12.95
CA THR A 46 6.16 14.61 -11.83
C THR A 46 5.28 13.63 -11.04
N LYS A 47 5.09 12.42 -11.57
CA LYS A 47 4.30 11.33 -11.00
C LYS A 47 5.14 10.10 -10.61
N LEU A 48 6.48 10.23 -10.70
CA LEU A 48 7.43 9.20 -10.27
C LEU A 48 8.09 9.62 -8.96
N HIS A 49 8.05 8.72 -7.98
CA HIS A 49 8.59 8.94 -6.64
C HIS A 49 9.75 7.99 -6.39
N THR A 50 10.87 8.52 -5.91
CA THR A 50 12.07 7.77 -5.54
C THR A 50 12.69 8.32 -4.26
N LEU A 51 13.63 7.58 -3.68
CA LEU A 51 14.49 8.01 -2.56
C LEU A 51 15.94 8.08 -3.05
N PRO A 52 16.48 9.26 -3.36
CA PRO A 52 17.87 9.38 -3.79
C PRO A 52 18.87 8.83 -2.79
N ASP A 53 18.65 9.07 -1.48
CA ASP A 53 19.51 8.61 -0.39
C ASP A 53 19.45 7.11 -0.13
N GLN A 54 18.42 6.44 -0.68
CA GLN A 54 18.22 4.99 -0.64
C GLN A 54 17.94 4.45 -2.05
N PRO A 55 18.95 4.43 -2.94
CA PRO A 55 18.75 4.26 -4.38
C PRO A 55 18.17 2.90 -4.81
N ASN A 56 18.22 1.89 -3.93
CA ASN A 56 17.63 0.57 -4.14
C ASN A 56 16.24 0.39 -3.49
N ALA A 57 15.79 1.35 -2.67
CA ALA A 57 14.50 1.27 -2.01
C ALA A 57 13.38 1.82 -2.92
N ILE A 58 12.19 1.21 -2.83
CA ILE A 58 10.96 1.72 -3.41
C ILE A 58 10.22 2.46 -2.30
N PRO A 59 9.94 3.78 -2.43
CA PRO A 59 9.24 4.52 -1.39
C PRO A 59 7.78 4.06 -1.25
N TYR A 60 7.27 4.05 -0.03
CA TYR A 60 5.84 3.99 0.21
C TYR A 60 5.23 5.39 0.08
N ARG A 61 4.22 5.53 -0.78
CA ARG A 61 3.47 6.78 -0.98
C ARG A 61 1.97 6.50 -1.05
N THR A 62 1.20 7.50 -0.63
CA THR A 62 -0.26 7.47 -0.71
C THR A 62 -0.83 8.85 -1.06
N SER A 63 -1.95 8.88 -1.78
CA SER A 63 -2.75 10.08 -2.07
C SER A 63 -4.06 10.11 -1.27
N TYR A 64 -4.04 9.60 -0.05
CA TYR A 64 -5.23 9.45 0.78
C TYR A 64 -6.01 10.75 1.01
N TYR A 65 -5.30 11.86 1.26
CA TYR A 65 -5.91 13.14 1.57
C TYR A 65 -6.16 14.05 0.37
N LYS A 66 -5.53 13.75 -0.77
CA LYS A 66 -5.65 14.55 -2.00
C LYS A 66 -5.75 13.62 -3.20
N ARG A 67 -6.77 13.82 -4.04
CA ARG A 67 -6.91 13.07 -5.28
C ARG A 67 -5.71 13.29 -6.19
N ASP A 68 -4.97 12.24 -6.43
CA ASP A 68 -3.79 12.22 -7.28
C ASP A 68 -3.47 10.78 -7.71
N TRP A 69 -2.44 10.61 -8.52
CA TRP A 69 -1.91 9.33 -8.94
C TRP A 69 -0.40 9.39 -9.08
N GLY A 70 0.28 8.26 -8.94
CA GLY A 70 1.73 8.19 -9.11
C GLY A 70 2.27 6.79 -9.03
N PHE A 71 3.53 6.65 -9.40
CA PHE A 71 4.29 5.41 -9.28
C PHE A 71 5.52 5.61 -8.42
N CYS A 72 5.86 4.57 -7.68
CA CYS A 72 7.06 4.50 -6.86
C CYS A 72 8.04 3.50 -7.48
N LEU A 73 9.30 3.86 -7.52
CA LEU A 73 10.34 3.01 -8.08
C LEU A 73 11.67 3.29 -7.39
N THR A 74 12.64 2.41 -7.57
CA THR A 74 13.98 2.68 -7.06
C THR A 74 14.61 3.84 -7.83
N HIS A 75 15.49 4.60 -7.18
CA HIS A 75 16.21 5.68 -7.86
C HIS A 75 17.08 5.14 -9.00
N ASN A 76 17.64 3.94 -8.82
CA ASN A 76 18.40 3.24 -9.85
C ASN A 76 17.54 2.86 -11.07
N GLN A 77 16.27 2.48 -10.89
CA GLN A 77 15.35 2.26 -12.01
C GLN A 77 15.05 3.55 -12.75
N LEU A 78 14.81 4.66 -12.03
CA LEU A 78 14.54 5.97 -12.62
C LEU A 78 15.70 6.42 -13.54
N ASN A 79 16.94 6.23 -13.09
CA ASN A 79 18.15 6.62 -13.83
C ASN A 79 18.34 5.82 -15.14
N LYS A 80 17.78 4.61 -15.22
CA LYS A 80 17.85 3.75 -16.42
C LYS A 80 16.74 4.00 -17.44
N ILE A 81 15.81 4.92 -17.16
CA ILE A 81 14.71 5.24 -18.07
C ILE A 81 15.21 6.04 -19.27
N ASP A 82 14.88 5.60 -20.48
CA ASP A 82 15.13 6.37 -21.70
C ASP A 82 14.14 7.55 -21.80
N LYS A 83 14.64 8.73 -21.46
CA LYS A 83 13.86 9.98 -21.37
C LYS A 83 13.32 10.50 -22.70
N LYS A 84 13.83 9.98 -23.84
CA LYS A 84 13.41 10.40 -25.19
C LYS A 84 12.13 9.69 -25.66
N LYS A 85 11.74 8.61 -24.99
CA LYS A 85 10.57 7.80 -25.36
C LYS A 85 9.27 8.34 -24.77
N LYS A 86 8.15 7.96 -25.39
CA LYS A 86 6.80 8.12 -24.80
C LYS A 86 6.45 6.92 -23.93
N PHE A 87 5.62 7.15 -22.94
CA PHE A 87 5.25 6.17 -21.93
C PHE A 87 3.75 5.97 -21.93
N HIS A 88 3.31 4.73 -22.00
CA HIS A 88 1.93 4.36 -21.71
C HIS A 88 1.81 4.08 -20.22
N VAL A 89 0.95 4.83 -19.57
CA VAL A 89 0.60 4.73 -18.15
C VAL A 89 -0.81 4.21 -18.03
N LEU A 90 -0.97 3.11 -17.31
CA LEU A 90 -2.26 2.56 -16.94
C LEU A 90 -2.36 2.39 -15.44
N ILE A 91 -3.44 2.89 -14.86
CA ILE A 91 -3.91 2.59 -13.50
C ILE A 91 -5.40 2.27 -13.63
N ASN A 92 -5.75 0.99 -13.47
CA ASN A 92 -7.13 0.53 -13.46
C ASN A 92 -7.59 0.38 -12.01
N SER A 93 -7.93 1.49 -11.41
CA SER A 93 -8.41 1.58 -10.03
C SER A 93 -9.86 2.01 -9.95
N LYS A 94 -10.49 1.72 -8.81
CA LYS A 94 -11.87 2.13 -8.51
C LYS A 94 -11.98 2.53 -7.04
N PHE A 95 -12.67 3.64 -6.81
CA PHE A 95 -13.11 4.07 -5.48
C PHE A 95 -14.57 3.67 -5.27
N PHE A 96 -14.90 3.24 -4.06
CA PHE A 96 -16.26 2.89 -3.69
C PHE A 96 -16.52 3.15 -2.21
N LYS A 97 -17.80 3.18 -1.84
CA LYS A 97 -18.22 3.29 -0.45
C LYS A 97 -17.92 1.95 0.23
N GLY A 98 -17.20 2.00 1.32
CA GLY A 98 -16.80 0.83 2.09
C GLY A 98 -17.27 0.90 3.53
N TYR A 99 -16.88 -0.09 4.31
CA TYR A 99 -17.21 -0.24 5.71
C TYR A 99 -15.95 -0.33 6.55
N LEU A 100 -16.03 0.11 7.80
CA LEU A 100 -15.02 -0.20 8.80
C LEU A 100 -15.31 -1.61 9.32
N ASN A 101 -14.37 -2.53 9.08
CA ASN A 101 -14.44 -3.89 9.61
C ASN A 101 -13.60 -3.96 10.88
N TYR A 102 -14.12 -4.63 11.91
CA TYR A 102 -13.40 -4.90 13.14
C TYR A 102 -13.63 -6.33 13.58
N GLY A 103 -12.66 -6.88 14.30
CA GLY A 103 -12.77 -8.15 15.00
C GLY A 103 -12.61 -7.92 16.50
N GLU A 104 -13.36 -8.66 17.31
CA GLU A 104 -13.33 -8.56 18.75
C GLU A 104 -13.17 -9.94 19.40
N ILE A 105 -12.38 -10.01 20.46
CA ILE A 105 -12.27 -11.17 21.33
C ILE A 105 -12.58 -10.70 22.74
N PHE A 106 -13.71 -11.15 23.30
CA PHE A 106 -14.10 -10.88 24.68
C PHE A 106 -13.76 -12.07 25.57
N LEU A 107 -12.99 -11.83 26.63
CA LEU A 107 -12.67 -12.81 27.66
C LEU A 107 -13.27 -12.35 29.00
N LYS A 108 -14.32 -13.02 29.42
CA LYS A 108 -14.99 -12.71 30.71
C LYS A 108 -14.05 -12.97 31.89
N GLY A 109 -13.84 -11.96 32.71
CA GLY A 109 -13.10 -12.03 33.97
C GLY A 109 -14.00 -12.18 35.19
N ARG A 110 -13.40 -12.15 36.37
CA ARG A 110 -14.10 -12.15 37.67
C ARG A 110 -14.61 -10.77 38.11
N SER A 111 -14.02 -9.72 37.59
CA SER A 111 -14.35 -8.32 37.87
C SER A 111 -15.23 -7.74 36.77
N LYS A 112 -15.99 -6.68 37.10
CA LYS A 112 -16.67 -5.83 36.10
C LYS A 112 -15.76 -4.80 35.43
N LYS A 113 -14.51 -4.68 35.91
CA LYS A 113 -13.50 -3.83 35.27
C LYS A 113 -12.97 -4.54 34.02
N GLU A 114 -12.72 -3.75 32.96
CA GLU A 114 -12.26 -4.23 31.68
C GLU A 114 -10.88 -3.65 31.32
N ILE A 115 -10.09 -4.42 30.60
CA ILE A 115 -8.84 -3.97 29.99
C ILE A 115 -9.02 -4.12 28.47
N LEU A 116 -8.91 -3.00 27.76
CA LEU A 116 -9.01 -2.97 26.31
C LEU A 116 -7.61 -3.04 25.68
N PHE A 117 -7.40 -4.03 24.82
CA PHE A 117 -6.27 -4.09 23.90
C PHE A 117 -6.79 -3.71 22.51
N SER A 118 -6.28 -2.63 21.96
CA SER A 118 -6.69 -2.15 20.63
C SER A 118 -5.50 -2.15 19.68
N THR A 119 -5.75 -2.59 18.46
CA THR A 119 -4.77 -2.57 17.36
C THR A 119 -5.48 -2.35 16.05
N ASN A 120 -4.74 -2.01 15.00
CA ASN A 120 -5.31 -1.74 13.68
C ASN A 120 -4.57 -2.51 12.59
N ILE A 121 -5.25 -2.68 11.44
CA ILE A 121 -4.66 -3.12 10.17
C ILE A 121 -5.06 -2.05 9.15
N CYS A 122 -4.09 -1.32 8.61
CA CYS A 122 -4.33 -0.11 7.84
C CYS A 122 -3.51 -0.02 6.53
N HIS A 123 -2.18 -0.18 6.61
CA HIS A 123 -1.28 0.04 5.48
C HIS A 123 -0.93 -1.28 4.79
N PRO A 124 -1.23 -1.46 3.49
CA PRO A 124 -0.82 -2.67 2.77
C PRO A 124 0.71 -2.79 2.70
N SER A 125 1.21 -4.02 2.79
CA SER A 125 2.63 -4.38 2.65
C SER A 125 3.58 -3.86 3.76
N LEU A 126 3.06 -3.36 4.87
CA LEU A 126 3.84 -2.94 6.02
C LEU A 126 3.70 -3.95 7.17
N ALA A 127 4.35 -5.11 7.04
CA ALA A 127 4.17 -6.26 7.93
C ALA A 127 4.40 -5.92 9.42
N ASN A 128 5.49 -5.21 9.75
CA ASN A 128 5.77 -4.84 11.13
C ASN A 128 4.71 -3.87 11.69
N ASN A 129 4.33 -2.87 10.91
CA ASN A 129 3.34 -1.87 11.31
C ASN A 129 1.95 -2.49 11.49
N GLU A 130 1.54 -3.41 10.60
CA GLU A 130 0.15 -3.85 10.49
C GLU A 130 -0.12 -5.22 11.11
N ILE A 131 0.90 -6.07 11.27
CA ILE A 131 0.73 -7.45 11.73
C ILE A 131 1.19 -7.63 13.18
N SER A 132 2.17 -6.86 13.64
CA SER A 132 2.74 -7.02 14.99
C SER A 132 1.69 -6.85 16.08
N GLY A 133 0.85 -5.82 16.01
CA GLY A 133 -0.22 -5.56 16.96
C GLY A 133 -1.27 -6.68 17.02
N PRO A 134 -1.89 -7.07 15.90
CA PRO A 134 -2.84 -8.19 15.87
C PRO A 134 -2.25 -9.51 16.37
N VAL A 135 -1.01 -9.84 15.97
CA VAL A 135 -0.34 -11.07 16.43
C VAL A 135 -0.13 -11.04 17.95
N LEU A 136 0.31 -9.90 18.49
CA LEU A 136 0.48 -9.75 19.94
C LEU A 136 -0.86 -9.87 20.68
N ALA A 137 -1.90 -9.17 20.20
CA ALA A 137 -3.24 -9.24 20.80
C ALA A 137 -3.78 -10.68 20.82
N MET A 138 -3.64 -11.42 19.70
CA MET A 138 -4.02 -12.84 19.64
C MET A 138 -3.23 -13.72 20.61
N LYS A 139 -1.91 -13.49 20.76
CA LYS A 139 -1.07 -14.24 21.72
C LYS A 139 -1.49 -13.98 23.16
N ILE A 140 -1.76 -12.71 23.51
CA ILE A 140 -2.27 -12.32 24.84
C ILE A 140 -3.62 -12.99 25.09
N ALA A 141 -4.57 -12.91 24.16
CA ALA A 141 -5.88 -13.53 24.30
C ALA A 141 -5.77 -15.05 24.51
N LYS A 142 -4.93 -15.72 23.73
CA LYS A 142 -4.68 -17.16 23.88
C LYS A 142 -4.10 -17.50 25.27
N TYR A 143 -3.11 -16.74 25.72
CA TYR A 143 -2.47 -16.93 27.03
C TYR A 143 -3.50 -16.77 28.18
N LEU A 144 -4.28 -15.69 28.16
CA LEU A 144 -5.30 -15.41 29.17
C LEU A 144 -6.40 -16.48 29.17
N LYS A 145 -6.83 -16.95 28.00
CA LYS A 145 -7.83 -18.03 27.87
C LYS A 145 -7.35 -19.35 28.52
N ILE A 146 -6.08 -19.67 28.40
CA ILE A 146 -5.47 -20.85 29.02
C ILE A 146 -5.39 -20.67 30.54
N LYS A 147 -4.91 -19.51 31.00
CA LYS A 147 -4.80 -19.19 32.44
C LYS A 147 -6.14 -19.16 33.17
N ASN A 148 -7.22 -18.69 32.52
CA ASN A 148 -8.57 -18.65 33.13
C ASN A 148 -9.27 -20.02 33.18
N ARG A 149 -8.67 -21.07 32.61
CA ARG A 149 -9.17 -22.44 32.69
C ARG A 149 -8.60 -23.23 33.89
N ASN A 150 -7.56 -22.70 34.52
CA ASN A 150 -6.95 -23.23 35.75
C ASN A 150 -7.34 -22.33 36.93
#